data_056011d9ba8a76a354498742a861ec85
#
_entry.id   056011d9ba8a76a354498742a861ec85
#
_cell.length_a   1.000
_cell.length_b   1.000
_cell.length_c   1.000
_cell.angle_alpha   90.00
_cell.angle_beta   90.00
_cell.angle_gamma   90.00
#
_symmetry.space_group_name_H-M   'P 1'
#
loop_
_entity.id
_entity.type
_entity.pdbx_description
1 polymer ?
#
loop_
_entity_poly.entity_id
_entity_poly.type
_entity_poly.pdbx_seq_one_letter_code
_entity_poly.pdbx_strand_id
1 'polypeptide(L)'
;MKNSVLISVFVSFIALLSITNASHNHRKFKDSISSQDTVKVKDTIVIDTLNFNLEMFQKEAHASYYHDRFTGRRTASGAIFNNNELTCAHKKLPFGTKLRITSVKTGKSVDVIVTDRGPFVKGRDIDLSKKAFMLIAPDRYGGHIRVNIEIIKEN
;
A
#
# COMPACT_ATOMS: atom_id res chain seq x y z
N MET A 1 44.67 39.70 -19.82
CA MET A 1 44.98 40.53 -18.64
C MET A 1 44.18 39.92 -17.51
N LYS A 2 44.89 39.19 -16.73
CA LYS A 2 45.22 39.44 -15.31
C LYS A 2 44.05 39.02 -14.40
N ASN A 3 44.20 37.90 -13.74
CA ASN A 3 44.70 37.67 -12.37
C ASN A 3 43.52 37.65 -11.39
N SER A 4 43.37 36.89 -10.40
CA SER A 4 44.22 36.08 -9.51
C SER A 4 43.26 35.29 -8.61
N VAL A 5 43.36 34.02 -8.38
CA VAL A 5 44.17 33.31 -7.37
C VAL A 5 44.19 34.00 -5.99
N LEU A 6 43.63 33.30 -5.05
CA LEU A 6 44.05 33.21 -3.63
C LEU A 6 43.01 32.30 -2.94
N ILE A 7 43.28 31.04 -2.69
CA ILE A 7 44.19 30.40 -1.73
C ILE A 7 43.94 30.86 -0.30
N SER A 8 43.81 29.85 0.49
CA SER A 8 44.14 29.80 1.91
C SER A 8 42.98 29.92 2.87
N VAL A 9 42.77 29.19 3.95
CA VAL A 9 43.68 28.34 4.72
C VAL A 9 42.78 27.57 5.69
N PHE A 10 42.97 26.31 5.84
CA PHE A 10 43.21 25.58 7.05
C PHE A 10 42.74 26.21 8.37
N VAL A 11 41.77 25.59 9.03
CA VAL A 11 41.90 25.37 10.45
C VAL A 11 41.35 24.01 10.80
N SER A 12 42.25 23.11 10.98
CA SER A 12 42.15 21.89 11.77
C SER A 12 41.83 22.27 13.19
N PHE A 13 40.73 21.75 13.74
CA PHE A 13 40.56 21.71 15.18
C PHE A 13 40.24 20.28 15.58
N ILE A 14 41.32 19.61 15.90
CA ILE A 14 41.33 18.39 16.70
C ILE A 14 41.02 18.82 18.14
N ALA A 15 39.92 18.40 18.67
CA ALA A 15 39.71 18.36 20.11
C ALA A 15 39.36 16.96 20.51
N LEU A 16 40.34 16.38 21.11
CA LEU A 16 40.45 15.11 21.78
C LEU A 16 39.61 15.08 23.06
N LEU A 17 39.16 13.88 23.37
CA LEU A 17 38.89 13.32 24.72
C LEU A 17 37.70 13.84 25.53
N SER A 18 36.74 12.94 25.68
CA SER A 18 36.40 12.48 27.05
C SER A 18 35.70 11.14 26.95
N ILE A 19 36.45 10.11 27.17
CA ILE A 19 35.99 8.77 27.57
C ILE A 19 35.57 8.87 29.01
N THR A 20 34.29 8.75 29.31
CA THR A 20 33.85 8.39 30.66
C THR A 20 33.21 7.01 30.59
N ASN A 21 34.00 6.07 30.99
CA ASN A 21 33.56 4.77 31.45
C ASN A 21 32.58 4.94 32.63
N ALA A 22 31.36 4.51 32.44
CA ALA A 22 30.48 4.17 33.55
C ALA A 22 30.30 2.67 33.55
N SER A 23 31.09 2.08 34.37
CA SER A 23 31.20 0.72 34.79
C SER A 23 29.87 0.21 35.37
N HIS A 24 29.49 -0.98 34.90
CA HIS A 24 29.13 -2.11 35.74
C HIS A 24 27.99 -1.91 36.76
N ASN A 25 26.85 -2.43 36.48
CA ASN A 25 26.01 -3.04 37.48
C ASN A 25 25.39 -4.35 37.00
N HIS A 26 26.22 -5.38 37.01
CA HIS A 26 25.80 -6.77 37.05
C HIS A 26 25.22 -7.03 38.46
N ARG A 27 23.94 -6.91 38.65
CA ARG A 27 23.26 -7.55 39.73
C ARG A 27 22.78 -8.91 39.28
N LYS A 28 23.60 -9.90 39.66
CA LYS A 28 23.16 -11.28 39.77
C LYS A 28 21.96 -11.30 40.72
N PHE A 29 20.82 -11.69 40.21
CA PHE A 29 19.74 -12.20 41.03
C PHE A 29 19.69 -13.69 40.76
N LYS A 30 20.33 -14.40 41.71
CA LYS A 30 20.31 -15.83 41.78
C LYS A 30 19.37 -16.19 42.92
N ASP A 31 18.53 -17.16 42.64
CA ASP A 31 17.84 -18.07 43.54
C ASP A 31 16.66 -17.54 44.38
N SER A 32 15.47 -17.86 43.88
CA SER A 32 14.49 -18.63 44.66
C SER A 32 13.50 -19.26 43.73
N ILE A 33 13.75 -20.51 43.37
CA ILE A 33 12.77 -21.41 42.77
C ILE A 33 11.87 -21.85 43.93
N SER A 34 10.64 -21.43 43.93
CA SER A 34 9.57 -22.11 44.65
C SER A 34 8.46 -22.40 43.64
N SER A 35 8.18 -23.65 43.59
CA SER A 35 7.26 -24.40 42.74
C SER A 35 5.83 -23.84 42.69
N GLN A 36 5.21 -24.10 41.51
CA GLN A 36 3.79 -24.24 41.31
C GLN A 36 3.01 -22.91 41.19
N ASP A 37 2.88 -22.49 39.93
CA ASP A 37 1.55 -22.29 39.35
C ASP A 37 1.72 -22.21 37.85
N THR A 38 1.39 -23.30 37.19
CA THR A 38 1.29 -23.40 35.74
C THR A 38 0.05 -22.64 35.32
N VAL A 39 0.11 -21.30 35.29
CA VAL A 39 -0.87 -20.52 34.54
C VAL A 39 -0.46 -20.64 33.10
N LYS A 40 -1.11 -21.55 32.42
CA LYS A 40 -1.15 -21.65 30.96
C LYS A 40 -1.89 -20.41 30.46
N VAL A 41 -1.19 -19.31 30.37
CA VAL A 41 -1.67 -18.16 29.59
C VAL A 41 -1.55 -18.58 28.13
N LYS A 42 -2.63 -19.15 27.67
CA LYS A 42 -2.89 -19.35 26.26
C LYS A 42 -3.23 -17.96 25.71
N ASP A 43 -2.19 -17.16 25.43
CA ASP A 43 -2.34 -15.97 24.62
C ASP A 43 -2.78 -16.41 23.22
N THR A 44 -4.06 -16.72 23.15
CA THR A 44 -4.74 -16.70 21.87
C THR A 44 -4.79 -15.25 21.48
N ILE A 45 -3.78 -14.79 20.74
CA ILE A 45 -3.92 -13.61 19.90
C ILE A 45 -5.06 -13.98 18.96
N VAL A 46 -6.28 -13.58 19.31
CA VAL A 46 -7.41 -13.54 18.39
C VAL A 46 -7.02 -12.45 17.40
N ILE A 47 -6.21 -12.83 16.41
CA ILE A 47 -6.15 -12.07 15.18
C ILE A 47 -7.58 -12.20 14.66
N ASP A 48 -8.36 -11.15 14.85
CA ASP A 48 -9.63 -10.96 14.17
C ASP A 48 -9.28 -10.83 12.68
N THR A 49 -8.99 -11.99 12.09
CA THR A 49 -8.88 -12.14 10.65
C THR A 49 -10.30 -11.88 10.19
N LEU A 50 -10.55 -10.63 9.77
CA LEU A 50 -11.69 -10.31 8.94
C LEU A 50 -11.62 -11.31 7.78
N ASN A 51 -12.34 -12.41 7.91
CA ASN A 51 -12.45 -13.43 6.88
C ASN A 51 -13.26 -12.84 5.73
N PHE A 52 -12.59 -11.98 4.93
CA PHE A 52 -13.12 -11.59 3.64
C PHE A 52 -13.12 -12.84 2.77
N ASN A 53 -14.31 -13.33 2.45
CA ASN A 53 -14.45 -14.38 1.47
C ASN A 53 -14.18 -13.75 0.09
N LEU A 54 -12.99 -14.04 -0.48
CA LEU A 54 -12.59 -13.56 -1.79
C LEU A 54 -12.97 -14.58 -2.85
N GLU A 55 -13.79 -14.17 -3.80
CA GLU A 55 -14.12 -14.98 -4.96
C GLU A 55 -13.36 -14.46 -6.18
N MET A 56 -12.51 -15.33 -6.78
CA MET A 56 -11.80 -14.99 -8.00
C MET A 56 -12.79 -14.75 -9.14
N PHE A 57 -12.80 -13.54 -9.68
CA PHE A 57 -13.64 -13.14 -10.79
C PHE A 57 -12.91 -13.21 -12.14
N GLN A 58 -11.70 -12.63 -12.22
CA GLN A 58 -10.91 -12.62 -13.47
C GLN A 58 -9.41 -12.55 -13.16
N LYS A 59 -8.63 -13.42 -13.81
CA LYS A 59 -7.17 -13.38 -13.78
C LYS A 59 -6.63 -12.59 -14.95
N GLU A 60 -5.46 -11.95 -14.74
CA GLU A 60 -4.70 -11.22 -15.76
C GLU A 60 -5.53 -10.20 -16.56
N ALA A 61 -6.53 -9.61 -15.92
CA ALA A 61 -7.34 -8.55 -16.50
C ALA A 61 -6.48 -7.34 -16.86
N HIS A 62 -6.87 -6.63 -17.90
CA HIS A 62 -6.18 -5.42 -18.35
C HIS A 62 -6.78 -4.20 -17.66
N ALA A 63 -6.05 -3.62 -16.71
CA ALA A 63 -6.45 -2.43 -15.98
C ALA A 63 -5.78 -1.18 -16.51
N SER A 64 -6.54 -0.10 -16.60
CA SER A 64 -6.04 1.27 -16.79
C SER A 64 -6.62 2.21 -15.73
N TYR A 65 -6.40 3.51 -15.87
CA TYR A 65 -6.95 4.48 -14.93
C TYR A 65 -7.55 5.69 -15.63
N TYR A 66 -8.44 6.37 -14.91
CA TYR A 66 -9.09 7.57 -15.38
C TYR A 66 -8.14 8.76 -15.47
N HIS A 67 -8.27 9.52 -16.54
CA HIS A 67 -7.62 10.82 -16.68
C HIS A 67 -8.26 11.84 -15.72
N ASP A 68 -7.46 12.77 -15.16
CA ASP A 68 -7.90 13.75 -14.17
C ASP A 68 -9.08 14.64 -14.63
N ARG A 69 -9.25 14.85 -15.95
CA ARG A 69 -10.37 15.60 -16.55
C ARG A 69 -11.76 15.03 -16.24
N PHE A 70 -11.84 13.79 -15.75
CA PHE A 70 -13.10 13.15 -15.39
C PHE A 70 -13.52 13.45 -13.96
N THR A 71 -12.63 13.96 -13.12
CA THR A 71 -12.95 14.38 -11.74
C THR A 71 -14.06 15.44 -11.75
N GLY A 72 -15.05 15.27 -10.88
CA GLY A 72 -16.23 16.11 -10.79
C GLY A 72 -17.37 15.73 -11.74
N ARG A 73 -17.17 14.79 -12.66
CA ARG A 73 -18.24 14.30 -13.55
C ARG A 73 -19.09 13.25 -12.83
N ARG A 74 -20.36 13.17 -13.24
CA ARG A 74 -21.27 12.13 -12.73
C ARG A 74 -20.94 10.79 -13.40
N THR A 75 -20.83 9.74 -12.58
CA THR A 75 -20.66 8.34 -13.03
C THR A 75 -22.00 7.73 -13.43
N ALA A 76 -21.96 6.52 -13.99
CA ALA A 76 -23.16 5.78 -14.36
C ALA A 76 -24.02 5.35 -13.15
N SER A 77 -23.44 5.24 -11.95
CA SER A 77 -24.18 5.01 -10.70
C SER A 77 -24.86 6.28 -10.16
N GLY A 78 -24.57 7.44 -10.73
CA GLY A 78 -25.05 8.73 -10.24
C GLY A 78 -24.10 9.45 -9.27
N ALA A 79 -23.07 8.77 -8.76
CA ALA A 79 -22.06 9.39 -7.90
C ALA A 79 -21.20 10.41 -8.66
N ILE A 80 -20.57 11.34 -7.94
CA ILE A 80 -19.58 12.25 -8.53
C ILE A 80 -18.23 11.55 -8.50
N PHE A 81 -17.59 11.44 -9.65
CA PHE A 81 -16.27 10.82 -9.77
C PHE A 81 -15.18 11.67 -9.13
N ASN A 82 -14.36 11.02 -8.31
CA ASN A 82 -13.19 11.63 -7.70
C ASN A 82 -11.97 10.71 -7.89
N ASN A 83 -10.95 11.20 -8.59
CA ASN A 83 -9.75 10.43 -8.87
C ASN A 83 -8.88 10.14 -7.62
N ASN A 84 -9.19 10.77 -6.48
CA ASN A 84 -8.55 10.54 -5.18
C ASN A 84 -9.30 9.54 -4.28
N GLU A 85 -10.38 8.94 -4.76
CA GLU A 85 -11.11 7.88 -4.07
C GLU A 85 -10.69 6.49 -4.59
N LEU A 86 -11.11 5.43 -3.92
CA LEU A 86 -10.82 4.05 -4.31
C LEU A 86 -12.04 3.46 -5.04
N THR A 87 -12.19 3.81 -6.31
CA THR A 87 -13.31 3.42 -7.15
C THR A 87 -12.86 2.87 -8.50
N CYS A 88 -13.77 2.19 -9.20
CA CYS A 88 -13.52 1.68 -10.53
C CYS A 88 -14.76 1.69 -11.42
N ALA A 89 -14.53 1.55 -12.74
CA ALA A 89 -15.53 1.20 -13.73
C ALA A 89 -15.39 -0.25 -14.15
N HIS A 90 -16.51 -0.95 -14.21
CA HIS A 90 -16.59 -2.30 -14.76
C HIS A 90 -17.83 -2.49 -15.63
N LYS A 91 -17.70 -3.28 -16.71
CA LYS A 91 -18.77 -3.42 -17.75
C LYS A 91 -20.04 -4.05 -17.21
N LYS A 92 -19.92 -5.07 -16.34
CA LYS A 92 -21.03 -5.97 -15.98
C LYS A 92 -21.32 -6.04 -14.47
N LEU A 93 -20.30 -5.89 -13.61
CA LEU A 93 -20.50 -6.04 -12.16
C LEU A 93 -21.48 -4.98 -11.63
N PRO A 94 -22.36 -5.32 -10.69
CA PRO A 94 -23.30 -4.37 -10.07
C PRO A 94 -22.56 -3.17 -9.47
N PHE A 95 -23.21 -2.00 -9.43
CA PHE A 95 -22.69 -0.86 -8.67
C PHE A 95 -22.69 -1.20 -7.18
N GLY A 96 -21.68 -0.69 -6.46
CA GLY A 96 -21.47 -1.00 -5.05
C GLY A 96 -20.68 -2.29 -4.80
N THR A 97 -20.46 -3.13 -5.83
CA THR A 97 -19.61 -4.32 -5.67
C THR A 97 -18.23 -3.93 -5.20
N LYS A 98 -17.76 -4.53 -4.11
CA LYS A 98 -16.40 -4.36 -3.59
C LYS A 98 -15.47 -5.37 -4.26
N LEU A 99 -14.37 -4.89 -4.79
CA LEU A 99 -13.38 -5.69 -5.50
C LEU A 99 -12.01 -5.52 -4.86
N ARG A 100 -11.27 -6.63 -4.73
CA ARG A 100 -9.82 -6.60 -4.50
C ARG A 100 -9.11 -6.71 -5.83
N ILE A 101 -8.27 -5.74 -6.12
CA ILE A 101 -7.48 -5.67 -7.36
C ILE A 101 -6.02 -5.89 -7.00
N THR A 102 -5.44 -6.98 -7.48
CA THR A 102 -4.06 -7.36 -7.20
C THR A 102 -3.21 -7.26 -8.47
N SER A 103 -2.18 -6.45 -8.45
CA SER A 103 -1.23 -6.31 -9.56
C SER A 103 -0.42 -7.61 -9.74
N VAL A 104 -0.46 -8.19 -10.92
CA VAL A 104 0.31 -9.41 -11.24
C VAL A 104 1.82 -9.18 -11.11
N LYS A 105 2.29 -7.98 -11.45
CA LYS A 105 3.72 -7.65 -11.45
C LYS A 105 4.26 -7.34 -10.06
N THR A 106 3.51 -6.62 -9.23
CA THR A 106 4.00 -6.15 -7.92
C THR A 106 3.50 -6.98 -6.74
N GLY A 107 2.43 -7.77 -6.92
CA GLY A 107 1.72 -8.44 -5.84
C GLY A 107 0.93 -7.51 -4.92
N LYS A 108 1.02 -6.19 -5.12
CA LYS A 108 0.28 -5.21 -4.31
C LYS A 108 -1.21 -5.26 -4.64
N SER A 109 -2.04 -5.09 -3.62
CA SER A 109 -3.51 -5.10 -3.76
C SER A 109 -4.12 -3.79 -3.28
N VAL A 110 -5.29 -3.48 -3.83
CA VAL A 110 -6.15 -2.37 -3.40
C VAL A 110 -7.61 -2.79 -3.49
N ASP A 111 -8.40 -2.40 -2.51
CA ASP A 111 -9.84 -2.63 -2.51
C ASP A 111 -10.53 -1.40 -3.09
N VAL A 112 -11.45 -1.62 -4.06
CA VAL A 112 -12.16 -0.58 -4.77
C VAL A 112 -13.66 -0.90 -4.87
N ILE A 113 -14.48 0.13 -5.11
CA ILE A 113 -15.93 -0.01 -5.29
C ILE A 113 -16.28 0.27 -6.75
N VAL A 114 -17.13 -0.56 -7.35
CA VAL A 114 -17.68 -0.33 -8.70
C VAL A 114 -18.70 0.80 -8.63
N THR A 115 -18.37 1.94 -9.25
CA THR A 115 -19.25 3.13 -9.29
C THR A 115 -19.57 3.58 -10.71
N ASP A 116 -18.91 3.01 -11.72
CA ASP A 116 -19.09 3.45 -13.09
C ASP A 116 -19.18 2.29 -14.07
N ARG A 117 -19.59 2.58 -15.33
CA ARG A 117 -19.63 1.65 -16.46
C ARG A 117 -18.47 1.91 -17.40
N GLY A 118 -17.91 0.84 -17.91
CA GLY A 118 -16.74 0.83 -18.78
C GLY A 118 -15.74 -0.24 -18.30
N PRO A 119 -14.55 -0.28 -18.91
CA PRO A 119 -14.10 0.50 -20.07
C PRO A 119 -14.82 0.12 -21.37
N PHE A 120 -15.07 1.11 -22.21
CA PHE A 120 -15.63 0.88 -23.57
C PHE A 120 -14.54 0.73 -24.64
N VAL A 121 -13.29 0.85 -24.25
CA VAL A 121 -12.12 0.63 -25.12
C VAL A 121 -11.86 -0.87 -25.23
N LYS A 122 -11.69 -1.38 -26.46
CA LYS A 122 -11.37 -2.78 -26.71
C LYS A 122 -10.06 -3.19 -26.00
N GLY A 123 -10.07 -4.36 -25.38
CA GLY A 123 -8.89 -4.91 -24.70
C GLY A 123 -8.66 -4.40 -23.27
N ARG A 124 -9.51 -3.49 -22.75
CA ARG A 124 -9.51 -3.11 -21.35
C ARG A 124 -10.66 -3.76 -20.60
N ASP A 125 -10.40 -4.22 -19.40
CA ASP A 125 -11.37 -4.95 -18.57
C ASP A 125 -11.89 -4.10 -17.42
N ILE A 126 -11.03 -3.27 -16.82
CA ILE A 126 -11.36 -2.40 -15.69
C ILE A 126 -10.62 -1.07 -15.79
N ASP A 127 -11.28 0.03 -15.43
CA ASP A 127 -10.67 1.34 -15.27
C ASP A 127 -10.71 1.73 -13.78
N LEU A 128 -9.56 1.94 -13.19
CA LEU A 128 -9.39 2.33 -11.79
C LEU A 128 -9.36 3.85 -11.66
N SER A 129 -9.73 4.37 -10.50
CA SER A 129 -9.32 5.73 -10.14
C SER A 129 -7.79 5.82 -10.14
N LYS A 130 -7.24 7.01 -10.38
CA LYS A 130 -5.79 7.22 -10.41
C LYS A 130 -5.14 6.83 -9.09
N LYS A 131 -5.76 7.19 -7.96
CA LYS A 131 -5.28 6.79 -6.62
C LYS A 131 -5.19 5.28 -6.48
N ALA A 132 -6.24 4.55 -6.83
CA ALA A 132 -6.24 3.09 -6.74
C ALA A 132 -5.16 2.46 -7.62
N PHE A 133 -5.05 2.94 -8.87
CA PHE A 133 -4.05 2.43 -9.80
C PHE A 133 -2.62 2.65 -9.29
N MET A 134 -2.30 3.86 -8.80
CA MET A 134 -0.94 4.21 -8.35
C MET A 134 -0.51 3.44 -7.10
N LEU A 135 -1.44 2.98 -6.26
CA LEU A 135 -1.12 2.15 -5.09
C LEU A 135 -0.55 0.78 -5.48
N ILE A 136 -0.95 0.23 -6.63
CA ILE A 136 -0.57 -1.12 -7.07
C ILE A 136 0.32 -1.14 -8.30
N ALA A 137 0.47 0.00 -8.99
CA ALA A 137 1.29 0.08 -10.18
C ALA A 137 2.78 -0.14 -9.87
N PRO A 138 3.56 -0.75 -10.79
CA PRO A 138 5.00 -0.76 -10.71
C PRO A 138 5.57 0.63 -11.02
N ASP A 139 6.83 0.88 -10.66
CA ASP A 139 7.50 2.17 -10.89
C ASP A 139 7.53 2.59 -12.36
N ARG A 140 7.55 1.62 -13.27
CA ARG A 140 7.46 1.85 -14.72
C ARG A 140 6.25 1.12 -15.29
N TYR A 141 5.30 1.88 -15.83
CA TYR A 141 4.09 1.39 -16.48
C TYR A 141 3.72 2.26 -17.68
N GLY A 142 3.09 1.67 -18.68
CA GLY A 142 2.64 2.36 -19.90
C GLY A 142 1.18 2.83 -19.85
N GLY A 143 0.68 3.26 -18.67
CA GLY A 143 -0.72 3.66 -18.48
C GLY A 143 -1.69 2.49 -18.27
N HIS A 144 -1.19 1.26 -18.24
CA HIS A 144 -1.96 0.03 -18.01
C HIS A 144 -1.12 -1.05 -17.33
N ILE A 145 -1.78 -1.96 -16.62
CA ILE A 145 -1.14 -3.09 -15.93
C ILE A 145 -2.04 -4.33 -16.01
N ARG A 146 -1.44 -5.51 -15.77
CA ARG A 146 -2.18 -6.76 -15.57
C ARG A 146 -2.52 -6.91 -14.10
N VAL A 147 -3.77 -7.27 -13.82
CA VAL A 147 -4.31 -7.44 -12.47
C VAL A 147 -5.17 -8.70 -12.36
N ASN A 148 -5.24 -9.24 -11.15
CA ASN A 148 -6.29 -10.19 -10.79
C ASN A 148 -7.41 -9.42 -10.11
N ILE A 149 -8.65 -9.78 -10.42
CA ILE A 149 -9.88 -9.18 -9.87
C ILE A 149 -10.58 -10.23 -9.03
N GLU A 150 -10.82 -9.92 -7.77
CA GLU A 150 -11.56 -10.76 -6.82
C GLU A 150 -12.74 -9.97 -6.26
N ILE A 151 -13.89 -10.63 -6.10
CA ILE A 151 -15.05 -10.06 -5.45
C ILE A 151 -14.92 -10.29 -3.94
N ILE A 152 -15.07 -9.21 -3.16
CA ILE A 152 -15.12 -9.26 -1.71
C ILE A 152 -16.57 -9.52 -1.30
N LYS A 153 -16.81 -10.71 -0.73
CA LYS A 153 -18.12 -11.06 -0.16
C LYS A 153 -18.12 -10.73 1.33
N GLU A 154 -19.10 -9.99 1.77
CA GLU A 154 -19.38 -9.79 3.19
C GLU A 154 -20.18 -11.03 3.68
N ASN A 155 -19.76 -11.57 4.81
CA ASN A 155 -20.46 -12.66 5.48
C ASN A 155 -21.71 -12.14 6.19
#